data_a09da992bf25302411a4bc85cfefbbae
#
_entry.id   a09da992bf25302411a4bc85cfefbbae
#
_cell.length_a   1.000
_cell.length_b   1.000
_cell.length_c   1.000
_cell.angle_alpha   90.00
_cell.angle_beta   90.00
_cell.angle_gamma   90.00
#
_symmetry.space_group_name_H-M   'P 1'
#
loop_
_entity.id
_entity.type
_entity.pdbx_description
1 polymer ?
#
loop_
_entity_poly.entity_id
_entity_poly.type
_entity_poly.pdbx_seq_one_letter_code
_entity_poly.pdbx_strand_id
1 'polypeptide(L)'
;MNTGSDPHHRKPASALARTVPITAAILLLAGPVLAQDSLLSPAGPVAEAQRSDLIRVTLITMIAVVPVLVGVPVILWRYHRVRGNGCYRPGKLYRPDWEFSGPLEAAMWGVPFAIIAVLGWSLWQTTIRLDPYAPLGPDPLEVQAIGLDWKWLFLYPEQGIATLDALVLPAGRPVRVALTTDTVMQSFRVPALAGQIYAMPGMRTELNLMADAPGRWRGDNIQYSGRGFAGQTFSVVALDPAGWRDWAGTPAQTPLDPATYARLGRAGSPAQARALLGLGARDA
;
A
#
# COMPACT_ATOMS: atom_id res chain seq x y z
N MET A 1 21.29 60.23 -37.75
CA MET A 1 21.07 59.01 -38.57
C MET A 1 21.53 57.85 -37.76
N ASN A 2 20.68 56.99 -37.47
CA ASN A 2 20.57 55.56 -37.35
C ASN A 2 19.87 55.11 -36.04
N THR A 3 18.64 54.83 -36.26
CA THR A 3 17.72 54.23 -35.29
C THR A 3 18.00 52.74 -35.21
N GLY A 4 18.40 52.24 -34.05
CA GLY A 4 18.48 50.80 -33.73
C GLY A 4 17.37 50.43 -32.76
N SER A 5 16.28 49.88 -33.30
CA SER A 5 15.17 49.28 -32.54
C SER A 5 15.60 47.95 -31.95
N ASP A 6 15.55 47.84 -30.66
CA ASP A 6 15.79 46.59 -29.93
C ASP A 6 14.45 45.84 -29.71
N PRO A 7 14.25 44.66 -30.32
CA PRO A 7 13.07 43.87 -30.13
C PRO A 7 13.43 42.61 -29.30
N HIS A 8 13.26 42.58 -28.03
CA HIS A 8 13.11 41.29 -27.27
C HIS A 8 12.89 41.50 -25.78
N HIS A 9 11.70 41.91 -25.40
CA HIS A 9 11.19 41.56 -24.08
C HIS A 9 9.87 40.73 -24.23
N ARG A 10 10.03 39.47 -24.59
CA ARG A 10 8.92 38.52 -24.42
C ARG A 10 8.84 38.07 -22.95
N LYS A 11 7.71 38.38 -22.32
CA LYS A 11 7.39 38.06 -20.93
C LYS A 11 7.20 36.55 -20.79
N PRO A 12 7.86 35.84 -19.84
CA PRO A 12 7.66 34.41 -19.61
C PRO A 12 6.49 34.09 -18.68
N ALA A 13 5.38 34.85 -18.76
CA ALA A 13 4.25 34.63 -17.84
C ALA A 13 3.22 33.62 -18.32
N SER A 14 3.38 33.03 -19.50
CA SER A 14 2.37 32.15 -20.10
C SER A 14 2.66 30.64 -19.92
N ALA A 15 3.84 30.25 -19.48
CA ALA A 15 4.21 28.83 -19.32
C ALA A 15 3.66 28.24 -18.03
N LEU A 16 3.77 28.95 -16.91
CA LEU A 16 3.29 28.46 -15.61
C LEU A 16 1.76 28.31 -15.52
N ALA A 17 1.00 29.18 -16.21
CA ALA A 17 -0.46 29.09 -16.20
C ALA A 17 -1.03 27.93 -17.03
N ARG A 18 -0.21 27.32 -17.91
CA ARG A 18 -0.62 26.17 -18.74
C ARG A 18 -0.23 24.81 -18.17
N THR A 19 0.72 24.74 -17.24
CA THR A 19 1.18 23.47 -16.65
C THR A 19 0.33 22.98 -15.49
N VAL A 20 -0.27 23.89 -14.70
CA VAL A 20 -1.13 23.52 -13.55
C VAL A 20 -2.37 22.70 -13.95
N PRO A 21 -3.15 23.05 -15.03
CA PRO A 21 -4.31 22.24 -15.39
C PRO A 21 -3.94 20.89 -16.01
N ILE A 22 -2.76 20.75 -16.61
CA ILE A 22 -2.31 19.48 -17.22
C ILE A 22 -1.91 18.49 -16.13
N THR A 23 -1.21 18.91 -15.10
CA THR A 23 -0.86 18.05 -13.94
C THR A 23 -2.09 17.63 -13.14
N ALA A 24 -3.06 18.52 -12.94
CA ALA A 24 -4.32 18.18 -12.31
C ALA A 24 -5.16 17.18 -13.13
N ALA A 25 -5.18 17.33 -14.45
CA ALA A 25 -5.89 16.41 -15.37
C ALA A 25 -5.22 15.03 -15.42
N ILE A 26 -3.90 14.94 -15.37
CA ILE A 26 -3.17 13.65 -15.33
C ILE A 26 -3.44 12.91 -14.00
N LEU A 27 -3.51 13.62 -12.87
CA LEU A 27 -3.87 13.06 -11.57
C LEU A 27 -5.31 12.55 -11.51
N LEU A 28 -6.24 13.20 -12.21
CA LEU A 28 -7.65 12.80 -12.28
C LEU A 28 -7.89 11.60 -13.21
N LEU A 29 -7.05 11.41 -14.24
CA LEU A 29 -7.16 10.29 -15.19
C LEU A 29 -6.53 8.99 -14.68
N ALA A 30 -5.65 9.03 -13.69
CA ALA A 30 -5.01 7.85 -13.11
C ALA A 30 -5.90 7.06 -12.11
N GLY A 31 -7.09 7.55 -11.80
CA GLY A 31 -7.89 7.08 -10.66
C GLY A 31 -8.52 5.68 -10.76
N PRO A 32 -9.12 5.21 -11.86
CA PRO A 32 -9.95 4.00 -11.79
C PRO A 32 -9.24 2.67 -12.10
N VAL A 33 -8.06 2.69 -12.71
CA VAL A 33 -7.42 1.45 -13.21
C VAL A 33 -6.65 0.68 -12.13
N LEU A 34 -6.29 1.30 -11.00
CA LEU A 34 -5.46 0.71 -9.95
C LEU A 34 -6.25 0.27 -8.70
N ALA A 35 -7.59 0.32 -8.72
CA ALA A 35 -8.39 0.26 -7.50
C ALA A 35 -8.82 -1.15 -7.07
N GLN A 36 -8.77 -2.18 -7.93
CA GLN A 36 -9.35 -3.50 -7.60
C GLN A 36 -8.53 -4.30 -6.60
N ASP A 37 -7.19 -4.17 -6.60
CA ASP A 37 -6.30 -4.89 -5.69
C ASP A 37 -5.58 -3.94 -4.70
N SER A 38 -6.26 -2.89 -4.26
CA SER A 38 -5.65 -1.85 -3.43
C SER A 38 -6.25 -1.78 -2.03
N LEU A 39 -5.48 -1.23 -1.10
CA LEU A 39 -5.93 -0.85 0.24
C LEU A 39 -7.17 0.07 0.22
N LEU A 40 -7.45 0.74 -0.90
CA LEU A 40 -8.63 1.61 -1.06
C LEU A 40 -9.92 0.83 -1.33
N SER A 41 -9.81 -0.45 -1.75
CA SER A 41 -10.93 -1.38 -1.96
C SER A 41 -10.80 -2.59 -1.04
N PRO A 42 -11.00 -2.41 0.28
CA PRO A 42 -10.84 -3.47 1.25
C PRO A 42 -11.89 -4.56 1.06
N ALA A 43 -11.50 -5.80 1.28
CA ALA A 43 -12.34 -6.98 1.19
C ALA A 43 -12.31 -7.82 2.48
N GLY A 44 -11.73 -7.29 3.55
CA GLY A 44 -11.68 -7.91 4.86
C GLY A 44 -11.51 -6.87 5.98
N PRO A 45 -11.76 -7.28 7.24
CA PRO A 45 -11.86 -6.37 8.39
C PRO A 45 -10.53 -5.66 8.69
N VAL A 46 -9.39 -6.32 8.46
CA VAL A 46 -8.08 -5.72 8.71
C VAL A 46 -7.79 -4.62 7.68
N ALA A 47 -8.04 -4.89 6.39
CA ALA A 47 -7.85 -3.90 5.33
C ALA A 47 -8.81 -2.71 5.48
N GLU A 48 -10.07 -2.93 5.92
CA GLU A 48 -11.02 -1.84 6.19
C GLU A 48 -10.54 -0.94 7.34
N ALA A 49 -10.03 -1.54 8.41
CA ALA A 49 -9.45 -0.78 9.51
C ALA A 49 -8.22 0.03 9.06
N GLN A 50 -7.32 -0.56 8.28
CA GLN A 50 -6.15 0.13 7.71
C GLN A 50 -6.54 1.28 6.77
N ARG A 51 -7.57 1.08 5.93
CA ARG A 51 -8.12 2.14 5.06
C ARG A 51 -8.67 3.29 5.87
N SER A 52 -9.48 3.01 6.89
CA SER A 52 -10.07 4.04 7.73
C SER A 52 -9.00 4.86 8.47
N ASP A 53 -7.95 4.21 8.95
CA ASP A 53 -6.83 4.87 9.59
C ASP A 53 -6.00 5.71 8.59
N LEU A 54 -5.77 5.21 7.38
CA LEU A 54 -5.11 5.99 6.32
C LEU A 54 -5.87 7.28 6.01
N ILE A 55 -7.19 7.20 5.86
CA ILE A 55 -8.04 8.39 5.63
C ILE A 55 -7.95 9.35 6.81
N ARG A 56 -8.07 8.85 8.05
CA ARG A 56 -7.98 9.66 9.27
C ARG A 56 -6.65 10.40 9.36
N VAL A 57 -5.54 9.69 9.22
CA VAL A 57 -4.18 10.27 9.26
C VAL A 57 -4.00 11.32 8.16
N THR A 58 -4.48 11.02 6.94
CA THR A 58 -4.42 11.98 5.83
C THR A 58 -5.21 13.25 6.13
N LEU A 59 -6.44 13.15 6.65
CA LEU A 59 -7.26 14.31 6.99
C LEU A 59 -6.62 15.17 8.08
N ILE A 60 -6.09 14.55 9.13
CA ILE A 60 -5.39 15.28 10.21
C ILE A 60 -4.14 15.99 9.65
N THR A 61 -3.37 15.32 8.80
CA THR A 61 -2.17 15.91 8.19
C THR A 61 -2.52 17.07 7.27
N MET A 62 -3.66 17.04 6.57
CA MET A 62 -4.12 18.12 5.71
C MET A 62 -4.37 19.43 6.48
N ILE A 63 -4.65 19.38 7.77
CA ILE A 63 -4.80 20.58 8.62
C ILE A 63 -3.50 21.42 8.62
N ALA A 64 -2.35 20.76 8.58
CA ALA A 64 -1.07 21.46 8.50
C ALA A 64 -0.65 21.78 7.05
N VAL A 65 -0.92 20.88 6.12
CA VAL A 65 -0.44 20.98 4.73
C VAL A 65 -1.23 22.00 3.92
N VAL A 66 -2.55 22.03 4.02
CA VAL A 66 -3.41 22.92 3.22
C VAL A 66 -3.13 24.40 3.47
N PRO A 67 -2.97 24.90 4.71
CA PRO A 67 -2.61 26.29 4.95
C PRO A 67 -1.29 26.70 4.28
N VAL A 68 -0.31 25.80 4.24
CA VAL A 68 0.98 26.08 3.57
C VAL A 68 0.82 26.09 2.06
N LEU A 69 0.14 25.08 1.49
CA LEU A 69 -0.11 24.99 0.05
C LEU A 69 -0.91 26.18 -0.50
N VAL A 70 -1.84 26.71 0.29
CA VAL A 70 -2.64 27.89 -0.10
C VAL A 70 -1.92 29.18 0.26
N GLY A 71 -1.34 29.27 1.46
CA GLY A 71 -0.72 30.49 1.97
C GLY A 71 0.50 30.92 1.16
N VAL A 72 1.38 29.98 0.80
CA VAL A 72 2.59 30.31 0.04
C VAL A 72 2.27 30.93 -1.33
N PRO A 73 1.43 30.32 -2.20
CA PRO A 73 1.03 30.96 -3.47
C PRO A 73 0.31 32.29 -3.28
N VAL A 74 -0.54 32.42 -2.27
CA VAL A 74 -1.25 33.69 -1.98
C VAL A 74 -0.24 34.80 -1.59
N ILE A 75 0.70 34.49 -0.72
CA ILE A 75 1.75 35.45 -0.33
C ILE A 75 2.60 35.83 -1.54
N LEU A 76 3.08 34.85 -2.31
CA LEU A 76 3.87 35.11 -3.52
C LEU A 76 3.09 35.96 -4.52
N TRP A 77 1.83 35.66 -4.78
CA TRP A 77 0.97 36.43 -5.70
C TRP A 77 0.72 37.83 -5.19
N ARG A 78 0.43 37.98 -3.88
CA ARG A 78 0.18 39.29 -3.27
C ARG A 78 1.42 40.19 -3.31
N TYR A 79 2.59 39.65 -2.99
CA TYR A 79 3.83 40.43 -2.92
C TYR A 79 4.55 40.58 -4.27
N HIS A 80 4.34 39.64 -5.22
CA HIS A 80 4.87 39.80 -6.59
C HIS A 80 4.33 41.04 -7.30
N ARG A 81 3.07 41.40 -7.08
CA ARG A 81 2.46 42.60 -7.71
C ARG A 81 3.01 43.93 -7.22
N VAL A 82 3.61 43.96 -6.06
CA VAL A 82 4.18 45.18 -5.47
C VAL A 82 5.51 45.56 -6.12
N ARG A 83 6.21 44.63 -6.74
CA ARG A 83 7.55 44.84 -7.32
C ARG A 83 7.53 45.50 -8.71
N GLY A 84 6.37 45.62 -9.37
CA GLY A 84 6.26 46.06 -10.76
C GLY A 84 6.19 47.57 -10.97
N ASN A 85 5.86 48.39 -9.98
CA ASN A 85 5.52 49.81 -10.20
C ASN A 85 6.29 50.84 -9.32
N GLY A 86 7.46 50.50 -8.81
CA GLY A 86 8.39 51.47 -8.22
C GLY A 86 7.91 52.35 -7.05
N CYS A 87 6.64 52.33 -6.69
CA CYS A 87 6.08 53.07 -5.58
C CYS A 87 5.51 52.11 -4.51
N TYR A 88 6.39 51.67 -3.63
CA TYR A 88 5.94 51.12 -2.35
C TYR A 88 5.29 52.27 -1.56
N ARG A 89 3.95 52.28 -1.51
CA ARG A 89 3.22 53.06 -0.51
C ARG A 89 3.13 52.22 0.74
N PRO A 90 3.82 52.59 1.84
CA PRO A 90 3.65 51.91 3.11
C PRO A 90 2.21 52.13 3.56
N GLY A 91 1.38 51.10 3.44
CA GLY A 91 0.06 51.11 4.03
C GLY A 91 0.16 51.11 5.55
N LYS A 92 -0.94 51.48 6.24
CA LYS A 92 -1.02 51.52 7.72
C LYS A 92 -0.64 50.19 8.43
N LEU A 93 -0.47 49.09 7.68
CA LEU A 93 -0.13 47.76 8.15
C LEU A 93 1.36 47.38 8.02
N TYR A 94 2.19 48.28 7.44
CA TYR A 94 3.63 48.05 7.32
C TYR A 94 4.32 48.34 8.66
N ARG A 95 4.80 47.26 9.33
CA ARG A 95 5.55 47.33 10.59
C ARG A 95 6.91 46.71 10.38
N PRO A 96 7.94 47.49 9.97
CA PRO A 96 9.28 46.96 9.71
C PRO A 96 9.94 46.40 10.98
N ASP A 97 9.58 46.92 12.15
CA ASP A 97 10.15 46.57 13.43
C ASP A 97 9.36 45.44 14.14
N TRP A 98 8.50 44.74 13.40
CA TRP A 98 7.76 43.61 13.96
C TRP A 98 8.61 42.32 13.95
N GLU A 99 9.27 42.02 15.06
CA GLU A 99 10.17 40.89 15.23
C GLU A 99 9.49 39.70 15.92
N PHE A 100 8.51 39.94 16.79
CA PHE A 100 7.92 38.93 17.65
C PHE A 100 6.41 39.07 17.81
N SER A 101 5.71 37.91 17.83
CA SER A 101 4.31 37.82 18.20
C SER A 101 4.04 36.53 18.96
N GLY A 102 3.87 36.62 20.27
CA GLY A 102 3.63 35.47 21.14
C GLY A 102 2.47 34.58 20.69
N PRO A 103 1.29 35.12 20.31
CA PRO A 103 0.19 34.30 19.81
C PRO A 103 0.50 33.56 18.51
N LEU A 104 1.24 34.21 17.59
CA LEU A 104 1.62 33.58 16.33
C LEU A 104 2.64 32.47 16.55
N GLU A 105 3.61 32.68 17.42
CA GLU A 105 4.61 31.71 17.78
C GLU A 105 3.99 30.52 18.52
N ALA A 106 3.11 30.77 19.47
CA ALA A 106 2.36 29.73 20.14
C ALA A 106 1.52 28.89 19.16
N ALA A 107 0.92 29.51 18.14
CA ALA A 107 0.18 28.77 17.12
C ALA A 107 1.12 27.98 16.20
N MET A 108 2.27 28.56 15.79
CA MET A 108 3.25 27.90 14.92
C MET A 108 3.84 26.62 15.56
N TRP A 109 4.06 26.62 16.84
CA TRP A 109 4.57 25.45 17.57
C TRP A 109 3.46 24.57 18.11
N GLY A 110 2.39 25.16 18.66
CA GLY A 110 1.31 24.46 19.34
C GLY A 110 0.49 23.60 18.38
N VAL A 111 0.15 24.10 17.19
CA VAL A 111 -0.68 23.33 16.22
C VAL A 111 0.05 22.07 15.73
N PRO A 112 1.31 22.12 15.23
CA PRO A 112 2.05 20.92 14.87
C PRO A 112 2.24 19.95 16.03
N PHE A 113 2.54 20.47 17.23
CA PHE A 113 2.68 19.62 18.42
C PHE A 113 1.37 18.87 18.74
N ALA A 114 0.23 19.57 18.71
CA ALA A 114 -1.07 18.95 18.93
C ALA A 114 -1.39 17.88 17.85
N ILE A 115 -1.09 18.17 16.59
CA ILE A 115 -1.22 17.19 15.50
C ILE A 115 -0.38 15.94 15.76
N ILE A 116 0.90 16.11 16.11
CA ILE A 116 1.80 14.98 16.41
C ILE A 116 1.29 14.16 17.60
N ALA A 117 0.81 14.82 18.66
CA ALA A 117 0.26 14.13 19.82
C ALA A 117 -0.99 13.29 19.47
N VAL A 118 -1.90 13.85 18.67
CA VAL A 118 -3.11 13.14 18.20
C VAL A 118 -2.74 11.99 17.26
N LEU A 119 -1.81 12.19 16.33
CA LEU A 119 -1.33 11.13 15.42
C LEU A 119 -0.61 10.03 16.19
N GLY A 120 0.24 10.36 17.16
CA GLY A 120 0.95 9.39 18.00
C GLY A 120 -0.02 8.54 18.83
N TRP A 121 -1.04 9.16 19.42
CA TRP A 121 -2.09 8.45 20.12
C TRP A 121 -2.90 7.53 19.19
N SER A 122 -3.29 8.02 18.01
CA SER A 122 -4.00 7.22 17.01
C SER A 122 -3.17 6.02 16.57
N LEU A 123 -1.89 6.23 16.26
CA LEU A 123 -0.96 5.17 15.86
C LEU A 123 -0.82 4.09 16.96
N TRP A 124 -0.68 4.50 18.22
CA TRP A 124 -0.62 3.57 19.34
C TRP A 124 -1.85 2.67 19.41
N GLN A 125 -3.04 3.26 19.33
CA GLN A 125 -4.30 2.51 19.35
C GLN A 125 -4.41 1.55 18.16
N THR A 126 -4.04 1.99 16.96
CA THR A 126 -4.09 1.18 15.75
C THR A 126 -3.11 0.02 15.80
N THR A 127 -1.89 0.25 16.26
CA THR A 127 -0.86 -0.79 16.38
C THR A 127 -1.31 -1.92 17.31
N ILE A 128 -1.96 -1.61 18.42
CA ILE A 128 -2.49 -2.64 19.33
C ILE A 128 -3.66 -3.40 18.70
N ARG A 129 -4.54 -2.71 17.95
CA ARG A 129 -5.73 -3.33 17.35
C ARG A 129 -5.41 -4.20 16.14
N LEU A 130 -4.42 -3.82 15.35
CA LEU A 130 -4.06 -4.46 14.09
C LEU A 130 -2.77 -5.30 14.25
N ASP A 131 -2.54 -5.87 15.42
CA ASP A 131 -1.46 -6.82 15.62
C ASP A 131 -1.64 -8.01 14.66
N PRO A 132 -0.67 -8.29 13.77
CA PRO A 132 -0.75 -9.41 12.83
C PRO A 132 -0.93 -10.77 13.51
N TYR A 133 -0.49 -10.89 14.75
CA TYR A 133 -0.60 -12.12 15.56
C TYR A 133 -1.94 -12.24 16.31
N ALA A 134 -2.73 -11.16 16.38
CA ALA A 134 -4.01 -11.20 17.05
C ALA A 134 -5.02 -12.05 16.25
N PRO A 135 -5.67 -13.05 16.87
CA PRO A 135 -6.66 -13.87 16.17
C PRO A 135 -7.89 -13.02 15.81
N LEU A 136 -8.37 -13.15 14.57
CA LEU A 136 -9.58 -12.48 14.09
C LEU A 136 -10.89 -13.16 14.50
N GLY A 137 -10.81 -14.35 15.09
CA GLY A 137 -11.97 -15.11 15.57
C GLY A 137 -11.59 -16.50 16.03
N PRO A 138 -12.57 -17.28 16.50
CA PRO A 138 -12.36 -18.67 16.92
C PRO A 138 -12.14 -19.57 15.70
N ASP A 139 -11.44 -20.67 15.91
CA ASP A 139 -11.24 -21.75 14.93
C ASP A 139 -10.72 -21.28 13.56
N PRO A 140 -9.54 -20.62 13.51
CA PRO A 140 -8.96 -20.17 12.25
C PRO A 140 -8.52 -21.35 11.38
N LEU A 141 -8.68 -21.23 10.07
CA LEU A 141 -8.05 -22.16 9.12
C LEU A 141 -6.53 -21.96 9.18
N GLU A 142 -5.79 -23.02 9.42
CA GLU A 142 -4.32 -22.96 9.41
C GLU A 142 -3.77 -23.20 7.99
N VAL A 143 -2.98 -22.27 7.51
CA VAL A 143 -2.26 -22.34 6.23
C VAL A 143 -0.79 -22.08 6.50
N GLN A 144 0.09 -22.88 5.91
CA GLN A 144 1.52 -22.62 5.94
C GLN A 144 1.96 -22.05 4.59
N ALA A 145 2.62 -20.91 4.59
CA ALA A 145 3.16 -20.27 3.40
C ALA A 145 4.69 -20.32 3.42
N ILE A 146 5.27 -20.95 2.43
CA ILE A 146 6.72 -21.10 2.30
C ILE A 146 7.19 -20.28 1.08
N GLY A 147 8.01 -19.26 1.33
CA GLY A 147 8.65 -18.50 0.28
C GLY A 147 9.79 -19.30 -0.36
N LEU A 148 9.70 -19.55 -1.63
CA LEU A 148 10.75 -20.16 -2.46
C LEU A 148 11.33 -19.11 -3.41
N ASP A 149 12.28 -19.49 -4.26
CA ASP A 149 12.81 -18.58 -5.30
C ASP A 149 11.69 -18.16 -6.25
N TRP A 150 11.22 -16.91 -6.04
CA TRP A 150 10.22 -16.18 -6.81
C TRP A 150 8.84 -16.84 -6.94
N LYS A 151 8.44 -17.64 -5.94
CA LYS A 151 7.14 -18.31 -5.87
C LYS A 151 6.75 -18.58 -4.42
N TRP A 152 5.45 -18.81 -4.20
CA TRP A 152 4.90 -19.15 -2.89
C TRP A 152 4.27 -20.53 -2.91
N LEU A 153 4.67 -21.37 -1.98
CA LEU A 153 4.06 -22.68 -1.72
C LEU A 153 3.12 -22.55 -0.51
N PHE A 154 1.85 -22.86 -0.70
CA PHE A 154 0.87 -22.89 0.37
C PHE A 154 0.50 -24.31 0.71
N LEU A 155 0.56 -24.66 2.00
CA LEU A 155 0.22 -25.98 2.53
C LEU A 155 -1.00 -25.84 3.42
N TYR A 156 -1.94 -26.74 3.26
CA TYR A 156 -3.17 -26.87 4.06
C TYR A 156 -3.10 -28.17 4.85
N PRO A 157 -2.56 -28.16 6.08
CA PRO A 157 -2.31 -29.40 6.85
C PRO A 157 -3.57 -30.20 7.13
N GLU A 158 -4.69 -29.53 7.44
CA GLU A 158 -5.97 -30.20 7.73
C GLU A 158 -6.57 -30.90 6.50
N GLN A 159 -6.36 -30.33 5.30
CA GLN A 159 -6.90 -30.84 4.04
C GLN A 159 -5.92 -31.76 3.30
N GLY A 160 -4.65 -31.75 3.68
CA GLY A 160 -3.59 -32.49 2.98
C GLY A 160 -3.30 -31.97 1.58
N ILE A 161 -3.60 -30.68 1.29
CA ILE A 161 -3.47 -30.05 -0.02
C ILE A 161 -2.26 -29.12 -0.03
N ALA A 162 -1.58 -29.04 -1.17
CA ALA A 162 -0.54 -28.04 -1.45
C ALA A 162 -0.88 -27.29 -2.72
N THR A 163 -0.72 -25.95 -2.70
CA THR A 163 -0.92 -25.09 -3.88
C THR A 163 0.31 -24.24 -4.14
N LEU A 164 0.53 -23.86 -5.38
CA LEU A 164 1.63 -23.00 -5.78
C LEU A 164 1.11 -21.69 -6.37
N ASP A 165 1.54 -20.56 -5.79
CA ASP A 165 1.13 -19.20 -6.18
C ASP A 165 -0.39 -18.97 -6.18
N ALA A 166 -1.14 -19.79 -5.40
CA ALA A 166 -2.57 -19.64 -5.21
C ALA A 166 -2.93 -19.87 -3.74
N LEU A 167 -3.33 -18.84 -3.03
CA LEU A 167 -3.87 -18.91 -1.69
C LEU A 167 -5.40 -19.02 -1.79
N VAL A 168 -5.93 -20.19 -1.45
CA VAL A 168 -7.37 -20.44 -1.44
C VAL A 168 -7.88 -20.40 -0.01
N LEU A 169 -8.97 -19.68 0.24
CA LEU A 169 -9.52 -19.53 1.59
C LEU A 169 -11.05 -19.52 1.57
N PRO A 170 -11.71 -19.92 2.65
CA PRO A 170 -13.15 -19.78 2.80
C PRO A 170 -13.51 -18.33 3.12
N ALA A 171 -14.54 -17.78 2.47
CA ALA A 171 -15.10 -16.50 2.83
C ALA A 171 -15.80 -16.58 4.21
N GLY A 172 -15.65 -15.52 5.01
CA GLY A 172 -16.26 -15.40 6.33
C GLY A 172 -15.60 -16.21 7.45
N ARG A 173 -14.53 -16.98 7.18
CA ARG A 173 -13.76 -17.70 8.19
C ARG A 173 -12.39 -17.06 8.39
N PRO A 174 -11.92 -16.86 9.64
CA PRO A 174 -10.56 -16.42 9.91
C PRO A 174 -9.53 -17.43 9.37
N VAL A 175 -8.42 -16.91 8.84
CA VAL A 175 -7.31 -17.73 8.34
C VAL A 175 -6.04 -17.25 9.00
N ARG A 176 -5.30 -18.19 9.58
CA ARG A 176 -3.97 -17.98 10.14
C ARG A 176 -2.93 -18.48 9.15
N VAL A 177 -2.16 -17.59 8.58
CA VAL A 177 -1.06 -17.93 7.68
C VAL A 177 0.23 -17.93 8.46
N ALA A 178 0.85 -19.10 8.62
CA ALA A 178 2.18 -19.27 9.19
C ALA A 178 3.22 -19.17 8.07
N LEU A 179 4.12 -18.20 8.15
CA LEU A 179 5.04 -17.87 7.08
C LEU A 179 6.49 -18.21 7.46
N THR A 180 7.19 -18.78 6.50
CA THR A 180 8.64 -18.96 6.52
C THR A 180 9.18 -18.86 5.11
N THR A 181 10.50 -18.87 4.96
CA THR A 181 11.14 -18.93 3.63
C THR A 181 12.33 -19.88 3.68
N ASP A 182 12.56 -20.59 2.59
CA ASP A 182 13.69 -21.51 2.41
C ASP A 182 14.90 -20.84 1.74
N THR A 183 14.77 -19.57 1.36
CA THR A 183 15.79 -18.83 0.62
C THR A 183 16.20 -17.54 1.33
N VAL A 184 15.80 -16.41 0.84
CA VAL A 184 16.09 -15.09 1.40
C VAL A 184 14.86 -14.49 2.07
N MET A 185 15.03 -13.44 2.84
CA MET A 185 13.90 -12.69 3.40
C MET A 185 12.98 -12.21 2.28
N GLN A 186 11.70 -12.46 2.45
CA GLN A 186 10.62 -12.08 1.54
C GLN A 186 9.52 -11.37 2.31
N SER A 187 8.68 -10.61 1.64
CA SER A 187 7.49 -10.03 2.25
C SER A 187 6.24 -10.65 1.65
N PHE A 188 5.31 -10.97 2.52
CA PHE A 188 4.00 -11.45 2.14
C PHE A 188 2.98 -10.33 2.31
N ARG A 189 2.31 -9.94 1.24
CA ARG A 189 1.33 -8.86 1.25
C ARG A 189 0.09 -9.23 0.44
N VAL A 190 -1.09 -8.98 1.03
CA VAL A 190 -2.39 -9.06 0.36
C VAL A 190 -3.15 -7.76 0.62
N PRO A 191 -2.98 -6.73 -0.21
CA PRO A 191 -3.46 -5.36 0.09
C PRO A 191 -4.95 -5.26 0.36
N ALA A 192 -5.76 -6.11 -0.26
CA ALA A 192 -7.21 -6.10 -0.11
C ALA A 192 -7.72 -6.75 1.19
N LEU A 193 -6.93 -7.63 1.83
CA LEU A 193 -7.35 -8.40 3.00
C LEU A 193 -6.59 -8.04 4.26
N ALA A 194 -5.27 -7.87 4.17
CA ALA A 194 -4.40 -7.63 5.30
C ALA A 194 -3.19 -6.79 4.90
N GLY A 195 -2.45 -6.35 5.90
CA GLY A 195 -1.19 -5.66 5.69
C GLY A 195 -0.08 -6.57 5.14
N GLN A 196 1.13 -6.24 5.51
CA GLN A 196 2.35 -6.93 5.11
C GLN A 196 3.02 -7.54 6.33
N ILE A 197 3.64 -8.71 6.12
CA ILE A 197 4.56 -9.31 7.09
C ILE A 197 5.78 -9.89 6.38
N TYR A 198 6.91 -9.98 7.11
CA TYR A 198 8.12 -10.58 6.58
C TYR A 198 8.17 -12.08 6.88
N ALA A 199 8.57 -12.87 5.88
CA ALA A 199 8.96 -14.25 6.00
C ALA A 199 10.50 -14.33 5.96
N MET A 200 11.10 -15.00 6.95
CA MET A 200 12.55 -15.08 7.11
C MET A 200 13.00 -16.54 7.27
N PRO A 201 14.21 -16.88 6.77
CA PRO A 201 14.76 -18.23 6.96
C PRO A 201 14.95 -18.53 8.45
N GLY A 202 14.55 -19.73 8.87
CA GLY A 202 14.69 -20.20 10.24
C GLY A 202 13.75 -19.54 11.26
N MET A 203 12.86 -18.65 10.83
CA MET A 203 11.83 -18.03 11.65
C MET A 203 10.44 -18.41 11.15
N ARG A 204 9.47 -18.45 12.07
CA ARG A 204 8.05 -18.56 11.76
C ARG A 204 7.37 -17.27 12.18
N THR A 205 6.77 -16.58 11.24
CA THR A 205 5.92 -15.41 11.48
C THR A 205 4.46 -15.78 11.17
N GLU A 206 3.51 -14.99 11.67
CA GLU A 206 2.08 -15.30 11.52
C GLU A 206 1.34 -14.04 11.03
N LEU A 207 0.43 -14.24 10.10
CA LEU A 207 -0.48 -13.22 9.62
C LEU A 207 -1.91 -13.75 9.69
N ASN A 208 -2.75 -13.06 10.44
CA ASN A 208 -4.17 -13.35 10.47
C ASN A 208 -4.90 -12.48 9.44
N LEU A 209 -5.69 -13.11 8.60
CA LEU A 209 -6.50 -12.46 7.56
C LEU A 209 -7.87 -13.10 7.43
N MET A 210 -8.82 -12.37 6.86
CA MET A 210 -10.17 -12.88 6.59
C MET A 210 -10.71 -12.14 5.36
N ALA A 211 -11.40 -12.87 4.47
CA ALA A 211 -12.19 -12.30 3.40
C ALA A 211 -13.66 -12.27 3.81
N ASP A 212 -14.32 -11.13 3.71
CA ASP A 212 -15.73 -10.98 4.11
C ASP A 212 -16.68 -11.63 3.11
N ALA A 213 -16.29 -11.69 1.82
CA ALA A 213 -17.09 -12.25 0.73
C ALA A 213 -16.21 -13.03 -0.25
N PRO A 214 -16.82 -13.93 -1.06
CA PRO A 214 -16.12 -14.57 -2.16
C PRO A 214 -15.55 -13.55 -3.14
N GLY A 215 -14.33 -13.82 -3.62
CA GLY A 215 -13.66 -12.90 -4.54
C GLY A 215 -12.27 -13.38 -4.92
N ARG A 216 -11.63 -12.59 -5.79
CA ARG A 216 -10.24 -12.83 -6.22
C ARG A 216 -9.44 -11.55 -6.06
N TRP A 217 -8.25 -11.69 -5.51
CA TRP A 217 -7.28 -10.61 -5.31
C TRP A 217 -5.89 -11.09 -5.62
N ARG A 218 -4.98 -10.16 -5.70
CA ARG A 218 -3.56 -10.44 -5.91
C ARG A 218 -2.78 -10.21 -4.63
N GLY A 219 -1.89 -11.15 -4.32
CA GLY A 219 -0.82 -10.95 -3.35
C GLY A 219 0.52 -10.82 -4.06
N ASP A 220 1.47 -10.18 -3.41
CA ASP A 220 2.80 -9.95 -3.95
C ASP A 220 3.90 -9.97 -2.88
N ASN A 221 5.13 -10.15 -3.33
CA ASN A 221 6.34 -9.89 -2.57
C ASN A 221 6.84 -8.48 -2.91
N ILE A 222 7.03 -7.64 -1.90
CA ILE A 222 7.58 -6.28 -2.08
C ILE A 222 9.00 -6.13 -1.52
N GLN A 223 9.57 -7.20 -0.96
CA GLN A 223 10.98 -7.23 -0.55
C GLN A 223 11.82 -7.78 -1.68
N TYR A 224 12.81 -7.00 -2.13
CA TYR A 224 13.69 -7.44 -3.22
C TYR A 224 14.40 -8.77 -2.87
N SER A 225 14.19 -9.76 -3.73
CA SER A 225 14.68 -11.14 -3.56
C SER A 225 15.45 -11.67 -4.79
N GLY A 226 16.01 -10.80 -5.62
CA GLY A 226 16.80 -11.18 -6.78
C GLY A 226 16.11 -10.94 -8.12
N ARG A 227 16.60 -11.56 -9.19
CA ARG A 227 16.21 -11.27 -10.58
C ARG A 227 14.74 -11.53 -10.91
N GLY A 228 14.11 -12.51 -10.27
CA GLY A 228 12.71 -12.88 -10.51
C GLY A 228 11.72 -12.16 -9.60
N PHE A 229 12.17 -11.26 -8.73
CA PHE A 229 11.37 -10.53 -7.75
C PHE A 229 10.13 -9.86 -8.34
N ALA A 230 10.26 -9.17 -9.47
CA ALA A 230 9.15 -8.43 -10.07
C ALA A 230 7.97 -9.33 -10.54
N GLY A 231 8.25 -10.62 -10.76
CA GLY A 231 7.24 -11.62 -11.15
C GLY A 231 6.69 -12.45 -9.99
N GLN A 232 7.18 -12.25 -8.77
CA GLN A 232 6.76 -13.03 -7.60
C GLN A 232 5.43 -12.51 -7.07
N THR A 233 4.36 -13.04 -7.64
CA THR A 233 2.98 -12.72 -7.29
C THR A 233 2.17 -13.98 -7.18
N PHE A 234 1.09 -13.92 -6.40
CA PHE A 234 0.18 -15.05 -6.23
C PHE A 234 -1.28 -14.58 -6.27
N SER A 235 -2.17 -15.47 -6.66
CA SER A 235 -3.60 -15.23 -6.59
C SER A 235 -4.15 -15.58 -5.20
N VAL A 236 -5.08 -14.77 -4.72
CA VAL A 236 -5.84 -15.03 -3.50
C VAL A 236 -7.29 -15.22 -3.89
N VAL A 237 -7.85 -16.39 -3.59
CA VAL A 237 -9.21 -16.78 -3.99
C VAL A 237 -10.02 -17.10 -2.74
N ALA A 238 -11.02 -16.29 -2.43
CA ALA A 238 -11.99 -16.63 -1.40
C ALA A 238 -13.19 -17.32 -2.04
N LEU A 239 -13.50 -18.50 -1.55
CA LEU A 239 -14.61 -19.32 -2.02
C LEU A 239 -15.79 -19.21 -1.05
N ASP A 240 -17.00 -19.36 -1.57
CA ASP A 240 -18.18 -19.54 -0.75
C ASP A 240 -18.12 -20.90 -0.01
N PRO A 241 -18.96 -21.15 1.01
CA PRO A 241 -18.88 -22.38 1.80
C PRO A 241 -19.10 -23.67 1.00
N ALA A 242 -19.78 -23.62 -0.15
CA ALA A 242 -19.97 -24.78 -1.02
C ALA A 242 -18.70 -25.04 -1.84
N GLY A 243 -18.19 -24.02 -2.54
CA GLY A 243 -16.95 -24.10 -3.31
C GLY A 243 -15.73 -24.46 -2.46
N TRP A 244 -15.69 -23.98 -1.20
CA TRP A 244 -14.64 -24.39 -0.27
C TRP A 244 -14.68 -25.88 0.05
N ARG A 245 -15.87 -26.45 0.33
CA ARG A 245 -16.01 -27.88 0.61
C ARG A 245 -15.62 -28.74 -0.60
N ASP A 246 -16.03 -28.32 -1.79
CA ASP A 246 -15.70 -29.02 -3.02
C ASP A 246 -14.19 -28.97 -3.29
N TRP A 247 -13.58 -27.80 -3.11
CA TRP A 247 -12.13 -27.62 -3.26
C TRP A 247 -11.35 -28.44 -2.21
N ALA A 248 -11.73 -28.35 -0.94
CA ALA A 248 -11.08 -29.06 0.17
C ALA A 248 -11.25 -30.59 0.09
N GLY A 249 -12.32 -31.07 -0.53
CA GLY A 249 -12.57 -32.48 -0.79
C GLY A 249 -11.84 -33.03 -2.02
N THR A 250 -11.19 -32.19 -2.82
CA THR A 250 -10.45 -32.64 -4.01
C THR A 250 -9.14 -33.31 -3.58
N PRO A 251 -8.89 -34.57 -3.93
CA PRO A 251 -7.67 -35.24 -3.55
C PRO A 251 -6.45 -34.59 -4.16
N ALA A 252 -5.35 -34.51 -3.39
CA ALA A 252 -4.08 -33.99 -3.86
C ALA A 252 -3.60 -34.80 -5.07
N GLN A 253 -3.34 -34.14 -6.19
CA GLN A 253 -2.91 -34.79 -7.44
C GLN A 253 -1.47 -35.34 -7.35
N THR A 254 -0.63 -34.68 -6.57
CA THR A 254 0.78 -35.08 -6.40
C THR A 254 1.14 -34.99 -4.92
N PRO A 255 1.64 -36.06 -4.30
CA PRO A 255 2.13 -35.99 -2.94
C PRO A 255 3.35 -35.09 -2.85
N LEU A 256 3.39 -34.22 -1.85
CA LEU A 256 4.52 -33.35 -1.55
C LEU A 256 5.56 -34.16 -0.75
N ASP A 257 6.32 -35.00 -1.42
CA ASP A 257 7.46 -35.69 -0.83
C ASP A 257 8.73 -34.82 -0.84
N PRO A 258 9.78 -35.18 -0.10
CA PRO A 258 11.04 -34.40 -0.07
C PRO A 258 11.68 -34.22 -1.42
N ALA A 259 11.52 -35.18 -2.34
CA ALA A 259 12.08 -35.11 -3.70
C ALA A 259 11.32 -34.10 -4.56
N THR A 260 9.99 -34.07 -4.45
CA THR A 260 9.13 -33.08 -5.12
C THR A 260 9.41 -31.69 -4.58
N TYR A 261 9.52 -31.54 -3.24
CA TYR A 261 9.88 -30.25 -2.63
C TYR A 261 11.24 -29.73 -3.11
N ALA A 262 12.28 -30.60 -3.14
CA ALA A 262 13.59 -30.20 -3.64
C ALA A 262 13.59 -29.82 -5.13
N ARG A 263 12.71 -30.42 -5.94
CA ARG A 263 12.51 -30.01 -7.36
C ARG A 263 11.80 -28.66 -7.45
N LEU A 264 10.80 -28.41 -6.62
CA LEU A 264 10.12 -27.10 -6.54
C LEU A 264 11.09 -25.98 -6.15
N GLY A 265 11.98 -26.22 -5.21
CA GLY A 265 13.01 -25.25 -4.84
C GLY A 265 13.93 -24.86 -5.98
N ARG A 266 14.20 -25.78 -6.94
CA ARG A 266 15.08 -25.54 -8.09
C ARG A 266 14.37 -24.97 -9.32
N ALA A 267 13.06 -25.10 -9.42
CA ALA A 267 12.30 -24.63 -10.59
C ALA A 267 12.34 -23.10 -10.67
N GLY A 268 12.97 -22.56 -11.72
CA GLY A 268 13.20 -21.12 -11.88
C GLY A 268 11.95 -20.29 -12.21
N SER A 269 10.85 -20.91 -12.68
CA SER A 269 9.61 -20.18 -12.98
C SER A 269 8.39 -20.83 -12.32
N PRO A 270 7.35 -20.04 -11.95
CA PRO A 270 6.10 -20.58 -11.44
C PRO A 270 5.43 -21.60 -12.36
N ALA A 271 5.48 -21.39 -13.68
CA ALA A 271 4.91 -22.31 -14.67
C ALA A 271 5.58 -23.69 -14.65
N GLN A 272 6.89 -23.74 -14.56
CA GLN A 272 7.63 -25.01 -14.43
C GLN A 272 7.31 -25.72 -13.12
N ALA A 273 7.19 -24.98 -12.03
CA ALA A 273 6.88 -25.52 -10.73
C ALA A 273 5.43 -26.07 -10.65
N ARG A 274 4.45 -25.37 -11.27
CA ARG A 274 3.06 -25.89 -11.39
C ARG A 274 2.99 -27.19 -12.16
N ALA A 275 3.71 -27.29 -13.27
CA ALA A 275 3.79 -28.52 -14.06
C ALA A 275 4.33 -29.71 -13.23
N LEU A 276 5.27 -29.46 -12.31
CA LEU A 276 5.80 -30.48 -11.41
C LEU A 276 4.77 -31.00 -10.38
N LEU A 277 3.83 -30.17 -9.97
CA LEU A 277 2.76 -30.53 -9.06
C LEU A 277 1.52 -31.12 -9.76
N GLY A 278 1.54 -31.18 -11.11
CA GLY A 278 0.40 -31.61 -11.89
C GLY A 278 -0.78 -30.61 -11.87
N LEU A 279 -0.54 -29.39 -11.36
CA LEU A 279 -1.52 -28.32 -11.29
C LEU A 279 -1.70 -27.76 -12.71
N GLY A 280 -2.82 -28.06 -13.33
CA GLY A 280 -3.22 -27.49 -14.63
C GLY A 280 -3.62 -26.01 -14.50
N ALA A 281 -3.87 -25.36 -15.64
CA ALA A 281 -4.28 -23.94 -15.72
C ALA A 281 -5.64 -23.60 -15.04
N ARG A 282 -6.28 -24.57 -14.36
CA ARG A 282 -7.57 -24.39 -13.68
C ARG A 282 -7.43 -23.77 -12.27
N ASP A 283 -6.21 -23.71 -11.74
CA ASP A 283 -5.93 -23.25 -10.37
C ASP A 283 -5.26 -21.85 -10.36
N ALA A 284 -5.40 -21.09 -11.46
CA ALA A 284 -4.87 -19.75 -11.62
C ALA A 284 -5.95 -18.66 -11.45
#